data_991bafd230a77c2a00ce5e1aa3fed8ad
#
_entry.id   991bafd230a77c2a00ce5e1aa3fed8ad
#
_cell.length_a   1.000
_cell.length_b   1.000
_cell.length_c   1.000
_cell.angle_alpha   90.00
_cell.angle_beta   90.00
_cell.angle_gamma   90.00
#
_symmetry.space_group_name_H-M   'P 1'
#
loop_
_entity.id
_entity.type
_entity.pdbx_description
1 polymer ?
#
loop_
_entity_poly.entity_id
_entity_poly.type
_entity_poly.pdbx_seq_one_letter_code
_entity_poly.pdbx_strand_id
1 'polypeptide(L)'
;MNLNWRVHETATTLHVAAAIAHELPLADPRFADALTTPVKALQDAITQIGASDDDAWYALCAHACQHADPAQLVCAALPITDQGEARRHHEPIIRLITEVGEGIRRVLPELRDELQHRSRPLREQWDARGPGLLHSLRSRTDHRLVLAHASVFVVHPILGGGGAVDPIHSALRIEALLTNTVPGLPEVIRLGWLLGQLACHRVLTTPIERLECQRRRVVELAMVPATLAAAETVELVTCNEVTVRQAMAAWQHEPSDEDASDFESRAQLVWTWWQSRQDSTPWETAIVELTDRLRRTDERSIQ
;
A
#
# COMPACT_ATOMS: atom_id res chain seq x y z
N MET A 1 7.88 -3.21 -19.35
CA MET A 1 7.86 -3.67 -17.94
C MET A 1 7.20 -5.04 -17.87
N ASN A 2 7.79 -5.97 -17.10
CA ASN A 2 7.21 -7.30 -16.89
C ASN A 2 6.63 -7.36 -15.47
N LEU A 3 5.33 -7.72 -15.33
CA LEU A 3 4.68 -7.97 -14.05
C LEU A 3 4.63 -9.47 -13.76
N ASN A 4 5.19 -9.84 -12.61
CA ASN A 4 5.12 -11.20 -12.09
C ASN A 4 3.97 -11.30 -11.07
N TRP A 5 2.82 -11.79 -11.52
CA TRP A 5 1.63 -11.93 -10.68
C TRP A 5 1.74 -13.15 -9.78
N ARG A 6 1.52 -12.95 -8.50
CA ARG A 6 1.62 -13.99 -7.49
C ARG A 6 0.40 -13.98 -6.58
N VAL A 7 -0.03 -15.17 -6.20
CA VAL A 7 -0.99 -15.41 -5.11
C VAL A 7 -0.23 -16.07 -3.97
N HIS A 8 -0.25 -15.45 -2.81
CA HIS A 8 0.52 -15.90 -1.66
C HIS A 8 -0.33 -15.79 -0.37
N GLU A 9 -0.60 -16.93 0.27
CA GLU A 9 -1.47 -16.97 1.45
C GLU A 9 -0.91 -16.15 2.62
N THR A 10 0.39 -16.25 2.88
CA THR A 10 1.05 -15.49 3.96
C THR A 10 0.95 -13.98 3.75
N ALA A 11 1.04 -13.50 2.49
CA ALA A 11 0.86 -12.09 2.17
C ALA A 11 -0.57 -11.63 2.48
N THR A 12 -1.59 -12.46 2.17
CA THR A 12 -2.98 -12.19 2.57
C THR A 12 -3.13 -12.24 4.10
N THR A 13 -2.52 -13.22 4.76
CA THR A 13 -2.57 -13.36 6.22
C THR A 13 -2.11 -12.10 6.92
N LEU A 14 -0.94 -11.57 6.55
CA LEU A 14 -0.41 -10.36 7.19
C LEU A 14 -1.12 -9.08 6.73
N HIS A 15 -1.62 -9.04 5.49
CA HIS A 15 -2.45 -7.93 5.05
C HIS A 15 -3.74 -7.79 5.88
N VAL A 16 -4.44 -8.91 6.12
CA VAL A 16 -5.64 -8.96 6.97
C VAL A 16 -5.30 -8.63 8.42
N ALA A 17 -4.22 -9.22 8.95
CA ALA A 17 -3.80 -8.97 10.32
C ALA A 17 -3.43 -7.49 10.57
N ALA A 18 -2.69 -6.88 9.65
CA ALA A 18 -2.35 -5.46 9.73
C ALA A 18 -3.58 -4.56 9.68
N ALA A 19 -4.55 -4.85 8.81
CA ALA A 19 -5.79 -4.10 8.73
C ALA A 19 -6.57 -4.12 10.06
N ILE A 20 -6.65 -5.29 10.70
CA ILE A 20 -7.31 -5.44 12.00
C ILE A 20 -6.50 -4.75 13.12
N ALA A 21 -5.17 -4.88 13.14
CA ALA A 21 -4.31 -4.29 14.16
C ALA A 21 -4.35 -2.75 14.13
N HIS A 22 -4.47 -2.16 12.94
CA HIS A 22 -4.62 -0.71 12.76
C HIS A 22 -6.09 -0.23 12.81
N GLU A 23 -7.02 -1.09 13.21
CA GLU A 23 -8.45 -0.76 13.33
C GLU A 23 -9.08 -0.17 12.06
N LEU A 24 -8.57 -0.59 10.89
CA LEU A 24 -9.09 -0.12 9.62
C LEU A 24 -10.49 -0.69 9.34
N PRO A 25 -11.37 0.05 8.66
CA PRO A 25 -12.70 -0.43 8.34
C PRO A 25 -12.65 -1.63 7.39
N LEU A 26 -13.21 -2.77 7.82
CA LEU A 26 -13.17 -4.01 7.06
C LEU A 26 -14.39 -4.13 6.14
N ALA A 27 -14.16 -4.47 4.88
CA ALA A 27 -15.23 -4.75 3.93
C ALA A 27 -15.97 -6.08 4.21
N ASP A 28 -15.29 -7.03 4.89
CA ASP A 28 -15.87 -8.31 5.33
C ASP A 28 -15.74 -8.49 6.84
N PRO A 29 -16.83 -8.31 7.62
CA PRO A 29 -16.79 -8.38 9.07
C PRO A 29 -16.45 -9.78 9.63
N ARG A 30 -16.63 -10.85 8.84
CA ARG A 30 -16.32 -12.22 9.29
C ARG A 30 -14.86 -12.38 9.70
N PHE A 31 -13.94 -11.60 9.09
CA PHE A 31 -12.53 -11.61 9.48
C PHE A 31 -12.31 -10.98 10.85
N ALA A 32 -13.01 -9.88 11.18
CA ALA A 32 -12.93 -9.28 12.51
C ALA A 32 -13.37 -10.29 13.59
N ASP A 33 -14.52 -10.92 13.41
CA ASP A 33 -15.06 -11.91 14.34
C ASP A 33 -14.11 -13.08 14.59
N ALA A 34 -13.45 -13.56 13.54
CA ALA A 34 -12.57 -14.72 13.62
C ALA A 34 -11.15 -14.41 14.11
N LEU A 35 -10.65 -13.18 13.88
CA LEU A 35 -9.22 -12.88 13.96
C LEU A 35 -8.85 -11.79 14.98
N THR A 36 -9.79 -11.02 15.52
CA THR A 36 -9.47 -9.93 16.46
C THR A 36 -8.64 -10.43 17.66
N THR A 37 -8.99 -11.56 18.25
CA THR A 37 -8.25 -12.09 19.40
C THR A 37 -6.81 -12.49 19.06
N PRO A 38 -6.53 -13.35 18.05
CA PRO A 38 -5.16 -13.72 17.71
C PRO A 38 -4.35 -12.55 17.14
N VAL A 39 -4.97 -11.58 16.44
CA VAL A 39 -4.28 -10.39 15.94
C VAL A 39 -3.88 -9.48 17.10
N LYS A 40 -4.74 -9.26 18.09
CA LYS A 40 -4.39 -8.49 19.30
C LYS A 40 -3.22 -9.12 20.05
N ALA A 41 -3.25 -10.44 20.22
CA ALA A 41 -2.11 -11.16 20.84
C ALA A 41 -0.82 -11.02 20.01
N LEU A 42 -0.92 -11.01 18.67
CA LEU A 42 0.20 -10.76 17.77
C LEU A 42 0.75 -9.34 17.92
N GLN A 43 -0.13 -8.34 17.99
CA GLN A 43 0.23 -6.95 18.26
C GLN A 43 0.98 -6.81 19.59
N ASP A 44 0.45 -7.40 20.67
CA ASP A 44 1.09 -7.37 21.98
C ASP A 44 2.49 -8.03 21.94
N ALA A 45 2.66 -9.12 21.20
CA ALA A 45 3.94 -9.79 21.04
C ALA A 45 4.94 -8.96 20.21
N ILE A 46 4.49 -8.22 19.21
CA ILE A 46 5.32 -7.29 18.41
C ILE A 46 5.77 -6.11 19.29
N THR A 47 4.87 -5.52 20.06
CA THR A 47 5.18 -4.40 20.96
C THR A 47 6.25 -4.78 22.02
N GLN A 48 6.28 -6.03 22.47
CA GLN A 48 7.29 -6.53 23.41
C GLN A 48 8.72 -6.54 22.85
N ILE A 49 8.90 -6.50 21.53
CA ILE A 49 10.24 -6.41 20.92
C ILE A 49 10.79 -4.97 21.00
N GLY A 50 9.93 -3.97 21.26
CA GLY A 50 10.32 -2.55 21.34
C GLY A 50 10.50 -1.88 19.96
N ALA A 51 10.06 -2.52 18.89
CA ALA A 51 9.97 -1.89 17.58
C ALA A 51 8.77 -0.92 17.53
N SER A 52 8.84 0.09 16.67
CA SER A 52 7.64 0.86 16.31
C SER A 52 6.62 -0.08 15.68
N ASP A 53 5.37 -0.01 16.14
CA ASP A 53 4.30 -0.88 15.63
C ASP A 53 4.16 -0.76 14.12
N ASP A 54 4.14 0.44 13.57
CA ASP A 54 4.01 0.69 12.13
C ASP A 54 5.17 0.09 11.32
N ASP A 55 6.41 0.23 11.81
CA ASP A 55 7.59 -0.30 11.12
C ASP A 55 7.62 -1.82 11.18
N ALA A 56 7.23 -2.42 12.30
CA ALA A 56 7.17 -3.87 12.47
C ALA A 56 6.10 -4.49 11.56
N TRP A 57 4.89 -3.93 11.52
CA TRP A 57 3.83 -4.37 10.62
C TRP A 57 4.21 -4.20 9.15
N TYR A 58 4.82 -3.05 8.81
CA TYR A 58 5.33 -2.84 7.47
C TYR A 58 6.36 -3.90 7.07
N ALA A 59 7.35 -4.17 7.94
CA ALA A 59 8.39 -5.16 7.69
C ALA A 59 7.80 -6.57 7.53
N LEU A 60 6.91 -6.99 8.44
CA LEU A 60 6.23 -8.28 8.35
C LEU A 60 5.46 -8.42 7.04
N CYS A 61 4.69 -7.41 6.67
CA CYS A 61 3.93 -7.41 5.42
C CYS A 61 4.82 -7.43 4.17
N ALA A 62 5.95 -6.70 4.16
CA ALA A 62 6.89 -6.70 3.06
C ALA A 62 7.57 -8.06 2.90
N HIS A 63 8.09 -8.62 3.99
CA HIS A 63 8.75 -9.93 3.98
C HIS A 63 7.78 -11.09 3.72
N ALA A 64 6.49 -10.96 4.03
CA ALA A 64 5.47 -11.94 3.65
C ALA A 64 5.35 -12.17 2.14
N CYS A 65 5.77 -11.19 1.35
CA CYS A 65 5.86 -11.34 -0.10
C CYS A 65 7.03 -12.24 -0.55
N GLN A 66 8.02 -12.51 0.31
CA GLN A 66 9.20 -13.30 -0.02
C GLN A 66 9.21 -14.67 0.67
N HIS A 67 8.65 -14.76 1.87
CA HIS A 67 8.72 -15.94 2.72
C HIS A 67 7.34 -16.53 2.97
N ALA A 68 7.13 -17.79 2.56
CA ALA A 68 5.91 -18.53 2.85
C ALA A 68 5.92 -19.11 4.27
N ASP A 69 7.11 -19.45 4.76
CA ASP A 69 7.31 -20.00 6.09
C ASP A 69 7.34 -18.88 7.15
N PRO A 70 6.44 -18.91 8.15
CA PRO A 70 6.40 -17.90 9.21
C PRO A 70 7.72 -17.75 9.99
N ALA A 71 8.51 -18.81 10.15
CA ALA A 71 9.78 -18.71 10.85
C ALA A 71 10.82 -17.91 10.05
N GLN A 72 10.93 -18.16 8.75
CA GLN A 72 11.82 -17.40 7.88
C GLN A 72 11.35 -15.93 7.77
N LEU A 73 10.05 -15.74 7.67
CA LEU A 73 9.43 -14.42 7.63
C LEU A 73 9.79 -13.58 8.86
N VAL A 74 9.55 -14.10 10.06
CA VAL A 74 9.77 -13.36 11.32
C VAL A 74 11.25 -13.07 11.51
N CYS A 75 12.15 -14.02 11.23
CA CYS A 75 13.58 -13.79 11.29
C CYS A 75 14.07 -12.69 10.33
N ALA A 76 13.47 -12.59 9.14
CA ALA A 76 13.84 -11.59 8.15
C ALA A 76 13.25 -10.21 8.47
N ALA A 77 12.00 -10.16 8.93
CA ALA A 77 11.27 -8.92 9.20
C ALA A 77 11.67 -8.25 10.52
N LEU A 78 11.99 -9.05 11.54
CA LEU A 78 12.24 -8.58 12.90
C LEU A 78 13.62 -9.10 13.39
N PRO A 79 14.73 -8.60 12.83
CA PRO A 79 16.05 -9.11 13.14
C PRO A 79 16.45 -8.78 14.59
N ILE A 80 16.76 -9.82 15.38
CA ILE A 80 17.28 -9.72 16.74
C ILE A 80 18.67 -10.35 16.74
N THR A 81 19.67 -9.61 17.26
CA THR A 81 21.08 -10.01 17.19
C THR A 81 21.40 -11.13 18.18
N ASP A 82 20.81 -11.10 19.38
CA ASP A 82 21.00 -12.15 20.38
C ASP A 82 20.11 -13.36 20.09
N GLN A 83 20.72 -14.54 19.94
CA GLN A 83 19.98 -15.76 19.60
C GLN A 83 18.99 -16.22 20.68
N GLY A 84 19.32 -16.00 21.98
CA GLY A 84 18.45 -16.36 23.09
C GLY A 84 17.20 -15.46 23.13
N GLU A 85 17.39 -14.17 22.93
CA GLU A 85 16.30 -13.20 22.82
C GLU A 85 15.49 -13.42 21.55
N ALA A 86 16.14 -13.64 20.40
CA ALA A 86 15.47 -13.94 19.15
C ALA A 86 14.50 -15.12 19.30
N ARG A 87 14.96 -16.24 19.88
CA ARG A 87 14.10 -17.40 20.10
C ARG A 87 12.92 -17.07 21.00
N ARG A 88 13.16 -16.35 22.10
CA ARG A 88 12.11 -15.98 23.07
C ARG A 88 11.01 -15.12 22.46
N HIS A 89 11.37 -14.18 21.60
CA HIS A 89 10.43 -13.24 20.99
C HIS A 89 9.82 -13.75 19.68
N HIS A 90 10.58 -14.47 18.86
CA HIS A 90 10.10 -14.96 17.57
C HIS A 90 9.12 -16.13 17.69
N GLU A 91 9.34 -17.09 18.61
CA GLU A 91 8.44 -18.26 18.76
C GLU A 91 6.97 -17.88 18.99
N PRO A 92 6.62 -16.94 19.89
CA PRO A 92 5.23 -16.50 20.04
C PRO A 92 4.67 -15.87 18.76
N ILE A 93 5.43 -15.02 18.08
CA ILE A 93 5.01 -14.34 16.84
C ILE A 93 4.77 -15.35 15.71
N ILE A 94 5.67 -16.31 15.52
CA ILE A 94 5.54 -17.39 14.52
C ILE A 94 4.26 -18.18 14.76
N ARG A 95 4.01 -18.57 16.01
CA ARG A 95 2.79 -19.29 16.38
C ARG A 95 1.54 -18.48 16.08
N LEU A 96 1.52 -17.19 16.44
CA LEU A 96 0.36 -16.32 16.25
C LEU A 96 0.11 -16.02 14.77
N ILE A 97 1.14 -15.82 13.96
CA ILE A 97 0.98 -15.71 12.49
C ILE A 97 0.38 -16.99 11.91
N THR A 98 0.81 -18.16 12.40
CA THR A 98 0.24 -19.44 11.98
C THR A 98 -1.23 -19.56 12.37
N GLU A 99 -1.59 -19.17 13.60
CA GLU A 99 -2.97 -19.17 14.10
C GLU A 99 -3.88 -18.22 13.30
N VAL A 100 -3.41 -17.02 12.97
CA VAL A 100 -4.11 -16.08 12.08
C VAL A 100 -4.33 -16.71 10.70
N GLY A 101 -3.30 -17.32 10.11
CA GLY A 101 -3.42 -18.02 8.83
C GLY A 101 -4.44 -19.16 8.85
N GLU A 102 -4.50 -19.93 9.96
CA GLU A 102 -5.53 -20.95 10.14
C GLU A 102 -6.93 -20.37 10.30
N GLY A 103 -7.06 -19.22 10.98
CA GLY A 103 -8.29 -18.47 11.07
C GLY A 103 -8.81 -18.03 9.70
N ILE A 104 -7.92 -17.51 8.86
CA ILE A 104 -8.28 -17.11 7.48
C ILE A 104 -8.75 -18.32 6.66
N ARG A 105 -8.04 -19.45 6.72
CA ARG A 105 -8.46 -20.68 6.01
C ARG A 105 -9.82 -21.21 6.48
N ARG A 106 -10.19 -20.99 7.74
CA ARG A 106 -11.55 -21.32 8.24
C ARG A 106 -12.63 -20.41 7.66
N VAL A 107 -12.35 -19.11 7.52
CA VAL A 107 -13.28 -18.13 6.92
C VAL A 107 -13.34 -18.31 5.39
N LEU A 108 -12.22 -18.61 4.77
CA LEU A 108 -12.05 -18.68 3.33
C LEU A 108 -11.21 -19.90 2.90
N PRO A 109 -11.81 -21.11 2.88
CA PRO A 109 -11.09 -22.36 2.61
C PRO A 109 -10.45 -22.39 1.21
N GLU A 110 -11.08 -21.75 0.22
CA GLU A 110 -10.64 -21.71 -1.19
C GLU A 110 -9.91 -20.40 -1.55
N LEU A 111 -9.25 -19.77 -0.58
CA LEU A 111 -8.58 -18.47 -0.73
C LEU A 111 -7.72 -18.38 -2.00
N ARG A 112 -6.91 -19.40 -2.28
CA ARG A 112 -5.99 -19.41 -3.42
C ARG A 112 -6.72 -19.36 -4.77
N ASP A 113 -7.74 -20.17 -4.93
CA ASP A 113 -8.53 -20.25 -6.16
C ASP A 113 -9.35 -18.98 -6.36
N GLU A 114 -9.91 -18.46 -5.28
CA GLU A 114 -10.62 -17.19 -5.29
C GLU A 114 -9.72 -16.03 -5.72
N LEU A 115 -8.51 -15.92 -5.17
CA LEU A 115 -7.56 -14.87 -5.55
C LEU A 115 -7.11 -15.00 -7.01
N GLN A 116 -6.90 -16.22 -7.50
CA GLN A 116 -6.59 -16.45 -8.91
C GLN A 116 -7.74 -15.97 -9.81
N HIS A 117 -8.98 -16.30 -9.46
CA HIS A 117 -10.15 -15.85 -10.19
C HIS A 117 -10.30 -14.34 -10.18
N ARG A 118 -10.22 -13.73 -9.01
CA ARG A 118 -10.36 -12.27 -8.80
C ARG A 118 -9.26 -11.46 -9.51
N SER A 119 -8.08 -12.01 -9.68
CA SER A 119 -6.97 -11.30 -10.33
C SER A 119 -7.11 -11.16 -11.84
N ARG A 120 -7.95 -11.99 -12.50
CA ARG A 120 -8.08 -12.00 -13.97
C ARG A 120 -8.52 -10.67 -14.57
N PRO A 121 -9.61 -10.02 -14.11
CA PRO A 121 -10.06 -8.75 -14.69
C PRO A 121 -8.98 -7.67 -14.61
N LEU A 122 -8.25 -7.58 -13.50
CA LEU A 122 -7.18 -6.61 -13.33
C LEU A 122 -6.00 -6.88 -14.27
N ARG A 123 -5.63 -8.15 -14.47
CA ARG A 123 -4.57 -8.54 -15.43
C ARG A 123 -4.96 -8.17 -16.86
N GLU A 124 -6.17 -8.49 -17.29
CA GLU A 124 -6.69 -8.18 -18.61
C GLU A 124 -6.73 -6.64 -18.86
N GLN A 125 -7.19 -5.88 -17.88
CA GLN A 125 -7.16 -4.41 -17.95
C GLN A 125 -5.73 -3.88 -18.03
N TRP A 126 -4.80 -4.49 -17.26
CA TRP A 126 -3.40 -4.09 -17.29
C TRP A 126 -2.74 -4.38 -18.64
N ASP A 127 -2.94 -5.55 -19.18
CA ASP A 127 -2.38 -5.93 -20.49
C ASP A 127 -2.88 -5.01 -21.60
N ALA A 128 -4.13 -4.55 -21.51
CA ALA A 128 -4.73 -3.66 -22.49
C ALA A 128 -4.30 -2.18 -22.33
N ARG A 129 -4.15 -1.67 -21.10
CA ARG A 129 -4.01 -0.23 -20.83
C ARG A 129 -2.74 0.14 -20.05
N GLY A 130 -2.18 -0.78 -19.27
CA GLY A 130 -1.06 -0.52 -18.37
C GLY A 130 0.18 0.06 -19.05
N PRO A 131 0.65 -0.46 -20.19
CA PRO A 131 1.81 0.11 -20.88
C PRO A 131 1.65 1.58 -21.27
N GLY A 132 0.47 1.96 -21.80
CA GLY A 132 0.14 3.36 -22.14
C GLY A 132 0.06 4.25 -20.89
N LEU A 133 -0.58 3.76 -19.84
CA LEU A 133 -0.67 4.45 -18.55
C LEU A 133 0.72 4.76 -17.96
N LEU A 134 1.61 3.79 -17.92
CA LEU A 134 2.98 3.99 -17.41
C LEU A 134 3.81 4.92 -18.31
N HIS A 135 3.65 4.83 -19.61
CA HIS A 135 4.32 5.74 -20.54
C HIS A 135 3.89 7.19 -20.25
N SER A 136 2.60 7.44 -20.14
CA SER A 136 2.07 8.76 -19.82
C SER A 136 2.48 9.24 -18.41
N LEU A 137 2.48 8.35 -17.41
CA LEU A 137 2.92 8.68 -16.05
C LEU A 137 4.38 9.17 -16.03
N ARG A 138 5.27 8.48 -16.73
CA ARG A 138 6.67 8.86 -16.85
C ARG A 138 6.86 10.22 -17.52
N SER A 139 6.12 10.50 -18.57
CA SER A 139 6.22 11.80 -19.29
C SER A 139 5.74 12.98 -18.45
N ARG A 140 4.86 12.73 -17.47
CA ARG A 140 4.31 13.75 -16.57
C ARG A 140 5.06 13.91 -15.25
N THR A 141 5.94 12.96 -14.93
CA THR A 141 6.70 12.95 -13.67
C THR A 141 8.21 12.97 -13.94
N ASP A 142 8.83 11.81 -14.02
CA ASP A 142 10.25 11.66 -14.28
C ASP A 142 10.48 10.46 -15.23
N HIS A 143 11.22 10.69 -16.31
CA HIS A 143 11.56 9.64 -17.27
C HIS A 143 12.34 8.48 -16.64
N ARG A 144 12.98 8.70 -15.48
CA ARG A 144 13.69 7.67 -14.69
C ARG A 144 12.72 6.75 -13.92
N LEU A 145 11.42 7.08 -13.80
CA LEU A 145 10.43 6.23 -13.17
C LEU A 145 10.17 4.97 -14.03
N VAL A 146 11.19 4.15 -14.16
CA VAL A 146 11.18 2.92 -14.97
C VAL A 146 11.42 1.72 -14.07
N LEU A 147 10.46 0.81 -14.07
CA LEU A 147 10.63 -0.52 -13.50
C LEU A 147 10.83 -1.51 -14.65
N ALA A 148 11.93 -2.25 -14.63
CA ALA A 148 12.13 -3.35 -15.56
C ALA A 148 11.16 -4.51 -15.26
N HIS A 149 10.96 -4.77 -13.96
CA HIS A 149 10.06 -5.81 -13.45
C HIS A 149 9.49 -5.39 -12.08
N ALA A 150 8.33 -5.92 -11.74
CA ALA A 150 7.75 -5.86 -10.40
C ALA A 150 6.97 -7.14 -10.11
N SER A 151 6.98 -7.58 -8.85
CA SER A 151 6.12 -8.66 -8.37
C SER A 151 4.81 -8.07 -7.83
N VAL A 152 3.68 -8.54 -8.34
CA VAL A 152 2.33 -8.12 -7.92
C VAL A 152 1.72 -9.23 -7.09
N PHE A 153 1.65 -9.03 -5.78
CA PHE A 153 1.01 -9.94 -4.85
C PHE A 153 -0.46 -9.58 -4.71
N VAL A 154 -1.28 -10.47 -5.23
CA VAL A 154 -2.73 -10.36 -5.12
C VAL A 154 -3.15 -10.84 -3.75
N VAL A 155 -3.86 -9.99 -3.00
CA VAL A 155 -4.36 -10.28 -1.66
C VAL A 155 -5.88 -10.18 -1.61
N HIS A 156 -6.48 -10.80 -0.58
CA HIS A 156 -7.93 -10.75 -0.40
C HIS A 156 -8.40 -9.32 -0.10
N PRO A 157 -9.54 -8.88 -0.69
CA PRO A 157 -10.07 -7.53 -0.48
C PRO A 157 -10.69 -7.41 0.92
N ILE A 158 -9.90 -7.00 1.88
CA ILE A 158 -10.32 -6.77 3.27
C ILE A 158 -10.73 -5.32 3.51
N LEU A 159 -10.09 -4.37 2.82
CA LEU A 159 -10.39 -2.94 2.92
C LEU A 159 -11.33 -2.45 1.81
N GLY A 160 -11.49 -3.24 0.75
CA GLY A 160 -12.31 -2.87 -0.41
C GLY A 160 -11.58 -1.94 -1.40
N GLY A 161 -10.26 -2.00 -1.47
CA GLY A 161 -9.47 -1.22 -2.43
C GLY A 161 -8.04 -0.91 -1.97
N GLY A 162 -7.56 -1.59 -0.93
CA GLY A 162 -6.23 -1.38 -0.37
C GLY A 162 -5.08 -1.89 -1.25
N GLY A 163 -3.88 -1.43 -0.90
CA GLY A 163 -2.63 -1.87 -1.50
C GLY A 163 -1.44 -1.18 -0.84
N ALA A 164 -0.25 -1.76 -1.00
CA ALA A 164 0.99 -1.19 -0.49
C ALA A 164 2.18 -1.61 -1.35
N VAL A 165 3.23 -0.80 -1.33
CA VAL A 165 4.47 -1.06 -2.06
C VAL A 165 5.58 -1.52 -1.13
N ASP A 166 6.44 -2.39 -1.64
CA ASP A 166 7.68 -2.83 -1.03
C ASP A 166 8.85 -2.53 -1.97
N PRO A 167 9.50 -1.38 -1.80
CA PRO A 167 10.60 -0.96 -2.65
C PRO A 167 11.83 -1.86 -2.57
N ILE A 168 12.09 -2.47 -1.41
CA ILE A 168 13.27 -3.32 -1.18
C ILE A 168 13.22 -4.55 -2.09
N HIS A 169 12.05 -5.18 -2.20
CA HIS A 169 11.88 -6.40 -2.98
C HIS A 169 11.31 -6.15 -4.40
N SER A 170 11.15 -4.90 -4.81
CA SER A 170 10.48 -4.54 -6.07
C SER A 170 9.11 -5.21 -6.19
N ALA A 171 8.35 -5.16 -5.12
CA ALA A 171 7.06 -5.81 -4.99
C ALA A 171 5.96 -4.82 -4.57
N LEU A 172 4.74 -5.21 -4.83
CA LEU A 172 3.55 -4.54 -4.31
C LEU A 172 2.49 -5.57 -3.94
N ARG A 173 1.63 -5.21 -3.00
CA ARG A 173 0.40 -5.92 -2.68
C ARG A 173 -0.78 -5.13 -3.18
N ILE A 174 -1.78 -5.79 -3.73
CA ILE A 174 -3.00 -5.17 -4.23
C ILE A 174 -4.19 -6.07 -3.93
N GLU A 175 -5.24 -5.50 -3.37
CA GLU A 175 -6.50 -6.21 -3.19
C GLU A 175 -7.15 -6.50 -4.53
N ALA A 176 -7.55 -7.77 -4.74
CA ALA A 176 -8.18 -8.22 -5.98
C ALA A 176 -9.69 -7.98 -5.94
N LEU A 177 -10.12 -6.87 -6.49
CA LEU A 177 -11.53 -6.51 -6.61
C LEU A 177 -12.11 -7.01 -7.94
N LEU A 178 -13.33 -7.54 -7.89
CA LEU A 178 -14.08 -7.93 -9.10
C LEU A 178 -14.79 -6.74 -9.76
N THR A 179 -15.07 -5.71 -8.98
CA THR A 179 -15.75 -4.49 -9.41
C THR A 179 -14.99 -3.27 -8.92
N ASN A 180 -15.04 -2.18 -9.64
CA ASN A 180 -14.43 -0.93 -9.20
C ASN A 180 -15.11 -0.44 -7.90
N THR A 181 -14.30 -0.10 -6.90
CA THR A 181 -14.79 0.47 -5.63
C THR A 181 -15.49 1.81 -5.86
N VAL A 182 -14.93 2.62 -6.75
CA VAL A 182 -15.51 3.90 -7.14
C VAL A 182 -15.96 3.81 -8.60
N PRO A 183 -17.23 4.07 -8.90
CA PRO A 183 -17.69 4.20 -10.27
C PRO A 183 -16.86 5.23 -11.03
N GLY A 184 -16.31 4.85 -12.18
CA GLY A 184 -15.47 5.74 -12.98
C GLY A 184 -13.97 5.73 -12.64
N LEU A 185 -13.53 4.98 -11.64
CA LEU A 185 -12.12 4.72 -11.32
C LEU A 185 -11.78 3.23 -11.56
N PRO A 186 -11.37 2.84 -12.77
CA PRO A 186 -10.95 1.47 -13.06
C PRO A 186 -9.76 1.02 -12.20
N GLU A 187 -9.78 -0.24 -11.75
CA GLU A 187 -8.75 -0.84 -10.87
C GLU A 187 -7.34 -0.81 -11.47
N VAL A 188 -7.23 -0.79 -12.77
CA VAL A 188 -5.94 -0.64 -13.47
C VAL A 188 -5.24 0.69 -13.14
N ILE A 189 -5.99 1.74 -12.81
CA ILE A 189 -5.40 3.04 -12.40
C ILE A 189 -4.77 2.89 -11.02
N ARG A 190 -5.43 2.20 -10.08
CA ARG A 190 -4.88 1.91 -8.76
C ARG A 190 -3.58 1.08 -8.84
N LEU A 191 -3.54 0.09 -9.73
CA LEU A 191 -2.30 -0.63 -9.98
C LEU A 191 -1.21 0.29 -10.56
N GLY A 192 -1.55 1.19 -11.46
CA GLY A 192 -0.65 2.23 -11.98
C GLY A 192 -0.10 3.14 -10.89
N TRP A 193 -0.96 3.54 -9.95
CA TRP A 193 -0.59 4.34 -8.77
C TRP A 193 0.43 3.61 -7.87
N LEU A 194 0.19 2.34 -7.54
CA LEU A 194 1.15 1.55 -6.76
C LEU A 194 2.49 1.35 -7.48
N LEU A 195 2.45 1.08 -8.78
CA LEU A 195 3.68 0.95 -9.57
C LEU A 195 4.44 2.27 -9.70
N GLY A 196 3.74 3.39 -9.79
CA GLY A 196 4.33 4.72 -9.76
C GLY A 196 5.04 5.01 -8.44
N GLN A 197 4.42 4.68 -7.31
CA GLN A 197 5.04 4.78 -5.99
C GLN A 197 6.30 3.92 -5.90
N LEU A 198 6.20 2.65 -6.30
CA LEU A 198 7.33 1.72 -6.29
C LEU A 198 8.50 2.25 -7.10
N ALA A 199 8.25 2.81 -8.29
CA ALA A 199 9.26 3.43 -9.13
C ALA A 199 9.85 4.68 -8.46
N CYS A 200 9.00 5.52 -7.86
CA CYS A 200 9.39 6.77 -7.21
C CYS A 200 10.34 6.50 -6.02
N HIS A 201 10.03 5.54 -5.17
CA HIS A 201 10.90 5.14 -4.05
C HIS A 201 12.30 4.69 -4.49
N ARG A 202 12.42 4.11 -5.68
CA ARG A 202 13.73 3.67 -6.23
C ARG A 202 14.55 4.80 -6.84
N VAL A 203 13.89 5.85 -7.30
CA VAL A 203 14.56 6.98 -7.99
C VAL A 203 14.93 8.09 -7.03
N LEU A 204 14.12 8.33 -6.01
CA LEU A 204 14.38 9.34 -5.01
C LEU A 204 15.55 8.92 -4.11
N THR A 205 16.72 9.52 -4.35
CA THR A 205 17.97 9.20 -3.65
C THR A 205 18.20 10.03 -2.38
N THR A 206 17.35 10.99 -2.09
CA THR A 206 17.52 11.88 -0.93
C THR A 206 17.40 11.09 0.36
N PRO A 207 18.45 11.02 1.22
CA PRO A 207 18.38 10.34 2.50
C PRO A 207 17.52 11.16 3.45
N ILE A 208 16.27 10.77 3.59
CA ILE A 208 15.36 11.32 4.58
C ILE A 208 15.33 10.33 5.73
N GLU A 209 16.43 10.24 6.49
CA GLU A 209 16.65 9.23 7.53
C GLU A 209 15.68 9.26 8.73
N ARG A 210 14.91 10.32 8.91
CA ARG A 210 13.88 10.40 9.96
C ARG A 210 12.44 10.26 9.45
N LEU A 211 12.22 9.98 8.18
CA LEU A 211 10.96 10.23 7.49
C LEU A 211 10.53 9.09 6.58
N GLU A 212 10.93 7.84 6.81
CA GLU A 212 10.47 6.76 5.91
C GLU A 212 8.95 6.67 5.85
N CYS A 213 8.27 6.77 6.97
CA CYS A 213 6.82 6.80 7.04
C CYS A 213 6.24 8.05 6.36
N GLN A 214 6.75 9.25 6.69
CA GLN A 214 6.32 10.51 6.06
C GLN A 214 6.67 10.54 4.56
N ARG A 215 7.84 10.03 4.17
CA ARG A 215 8.23 9.91 2.76
C ARG A 215 7.28 9.00 1.98
N ARG A 216 6.91 7.86 2.56
CA ARG A 216 5.92 6.95 1.96
C ARG A 216 4.61 7.69 1.72
N ARG A 217 4.07 8.35 2.76
CA ARG A 217 2.82 9.11 2.68
C ARG A 217 2.86 10.22 1.62
N VAL A 218 3.95 10.99 1.56
CA VAL A 218 4.10 12.05 0.54
C VAL A 218 4.15 11.50 -0.87
N VAL A 219 4.88 10.39 -1.10
CA VAL A 219 4.94 9.73 -2.40
C VAL A 219 3.57 9.18 -2.80
N GLU A 220 2.84 8.55 -1.87
CA GLU A 220 1.47 8.09 -2.09
C GLU A 220 0.56 9.21 -2.56
N LEU A 221 0.57 10.34 -1.84
CA LEU A 221 -0.23 11.52 -2.16
C LEU A 221 0.16 12.13 -3.50
N ALA A 222 1.45 12.33 -3.76
CA ALA A 222 1.96 12.91 -4.99
C ALA A 222 1.60 12.08 -6.24
N MET A 223 1.59 10.76 -6.08
CA MET A 223 1.30 9.85 -7.17
C MET A 223 -0.19 9.76 -7.53
N VAL A 224 -1.12 10.21 -6.68
CA VAL A 224 -2.56 10.19 -7.00
C VAL A 224 -2.87 11.07 -8.22
N PRO A 225 -2.68 12.41 -8.18
CA PRO A 225 -3.00 13.26 -9.32
C PRO A 225 -2.12 12.95 -10.54
N ALA A 226 -0.85 12.57 -10.34
CA ALA A 226 0.04 12.18 -11.44
C ALA A 226 -0.48 10.96 -12.21
N THR A 227 -0.98 9.95 -11.50
CA THR A 227 -1.55 8.75 -12.10
C THR A 227 -2.89 9.02 -12.77
N LEU A 228 -3.76 9.84 -12.16
CA LEU A 228 -5.03 10.21 -12.75
C LEU A 228 -4.84 11.02 -14.03
N ALA A 229 -3.90 11.97 -14.05
CA ALA A 229 -3.58 12.73 -15.26
C ALA A 229 -2.96 11.84 -16.37
N ALA A 230 -2.19 10.83 -15.99
CA ALA A 230 -1.70 9.82 -16.92
C ALA A 230 -2.85 8.93 -17.46
N ALA A 231 -3.79 8.57 -16.60
CA ALA A 231 -4.96 7.76 -16.96
C ALA A 231 -5.92 8.52 -17.89
N GLU A 232 -6.03 9.84 -17.74
CA GLU A 232 -6.79 10.70 -18.66
C GLU A 232 -6.22 10.64 -20.08
N THR A 233 -4.91 10.62 -20.25
CA THR A 233 -4.25 10.51 -21.56
C THR A 233 -4.60 9.22 -22.30
N VAL A 234 -4.91 8.15 -21.57
CA VAL A 234 -5.32 6.85 -22.13
C VAL A 234 -6.83 6.61 -22.00
N GLU A 235 -7.59 7.67 -21.79
CA GLU A 235 -9.07 7.69 -21.79
C GLU A 235 -9.71 6.77 -20.74
N LEU A 236 -9.08 6.63 -19.56
CA LEU A 236 -9.62 5.82 -18.46
C LEU A 236 -10.44 6.64 -17.47
N VAL A 237 -10.13 7.93 -17.30
CA VAL A 237 -10.76 8.81 -16.31
C VAL A 237 -10.53 10.27 -16.71
N THR A 238 -11.34 11.18 -16.20
CA THR A 238 -11.05 12.62 -16.23
C THR A 238 -10.33 13.03 -14.97
N CYS A 239 -9.16 13.67 -15.10
CA CYS A 239 -8.38 14.16 -13.97
C CYS A 239 -8.88 15.53 -13.50
N ASN A 240 -9.55 15.56 -12.37
CA ASN A 240 -10.04 16.78 -11.72
C ASN A 240 -10.03 16.63 -10.20
N GLU A 241 -10.37 17.69 -9.48
CA GLU A 241 -10.40 17.70 -8.01
C GLU A 241 -11.28 16.59 -7.41
N VAL A 242 -12.45 16.36 -8.02
CA VAL A 242 -13.40 15.35 -7.55
C VAL A 242 -12.80 13.94 -7.66
N THR A 243 -12.18 13.61 -8.81
CA THR A 243 -11.57 12.30 -9.01
C THR A 243 -10.31 12.11 -8.17
N VAL A 244 -9.52 13.17 -7.91
CA VAL A 244 -8.38 13.10 -6.96
C VAL A 244 -8.88 12.79 -5.56
N ARG A 245 -9.89 13.49 -5.06
CA ARG A 245 -10.49 13.25 -3.77
C ARG A 245 -11.07 11.84 -3.65
N GLN A 246 -11.79 11.37 -4.65
CA GLN A 246 -12.35 10.02 -4.70
C GLN A 246 -11.26 8.94 -4.67
N ALA A 247 -10.17 9.14 -5.43
CA ALA A 247 -9.05 8.22 -5.44
C ALA A 247 -8.32 8.19 -4.09
N MET A 248 -8.10 9.35 -3.46
CA MET A 248 -7.51 9.43 -2.12
C MET A 248 -8.37 8.68 -1.10
N ALA A 249 -9.68 8.93 -1.07
CA ALA A 249 -10.61 8.26 -0.16
C ALA A 249 -10.66 6.73 -0.35
N ALA A 250 -10.54 6.26 -1.60
CA ALA A 250 -10.66 4.84 -1.92
C ALA A 250 -9.35 4.05 -1.80
N TRP A 251 -8.19 4.70 -1.93
CA TRP A 251 -6.89 4.01 -2.00
C TRP A 251 -6.05 4.19 -0.74
N GLN A 252 -6.28 5.28 0.00
CA GLN A 252 -5.59 5.60 1.25
C GLN A 252 -6.55 5.30 2.40
N HIS A 253 -6.40 4.11 2.97
CA HIS A 253 -7.19 3.69 4.12
C HIS A 253 -6.50 4.26 5.37
N GLU A 254 -7.07 5.31 5.92
CA GLU A 254 -6.62 5.90 7.17
C GLU A 254 -7.48 5.39 8.34
N PRO A 255 -6.92 5.36 9.58
CA PRO A 255 -7.69 5.03 10.76
C PRO A 255 -8.95 5.92 10.87
N SER A 256 -9.99 5.38 11.48
CA SER A 256 -11.30 6.02 11.60
C SER A 256 -11.33 7.34 12.39
N ASP A 257 -10.23 7.68 13.06
CA ASP A 257 -10.11 8.87 13.92
C ASP A 257 -9.71 10.14 13.14
N GLU A 258 -9.43 10.05 11.85
CA GLU A 258 -9.16 11.24 11.06
C GLU A 258 -10.44 12.07 10.89
N ASP A 259 -10.38 13.35 11.28
CA ASP A 259 -11.48 14.28 11.07
C ASP A 259 -11.71 14.44 9.54
N ALA A 260 -12.97 14.34 9.12
CA ALA A 260 -13.35 14.54 7.73
C ALA A 260 -12.88 15.90 7.17
N SER A 261 -12.73 16.91 8.04
CA SER A 261 -12.19 18.24 7.68
C SER A 261 -10.70 18.17 7.32
N ASP A 262 -9.92 17.33 7.98
CA ASP A 262 -8.48 17.17 7.72
C ASP A 262 -8.25 16.44 6.41
N PHE A 263 -9.05 15.41 6.13
CA PHE A 263 -9.03 14.74 4.83
C PHE A 263 -9.36 15.70 3.67
N GLU A 264 -10.44 16.48 3.78
CA GLU A 264 -10.83 17.44 2.73
C GLU A 264 -9.75 18.52 2.52
N SER A 265 -9.17 19.02 3.60
CA SER A 265 -8.07 20.01 3.57
C SER A 265 -6.83 19.44 2.87
N ARG A 266 -6.49 18.18 3.15
CA ARG A 266 -5.38 17.48 2.53
C ARG A 266 -5.64 17.19 1.04
N ALA A 267 -6.82 16.75 0.68
CA ALA A 267 -7.20 16.51 -0.71
C ALA A 267 -7.13 17.80 -1.54
N GLN A 268 -7.64 18.92 -1.00
CA GLN A 268 -7.55 20.24 -1.60
C GLN A 268 -6.11 20.71 -1.77
N LEU A 269 -5.26 20.46 -0.75
CA LEU A 269 -3.83 20.81 -0.80
C LEU A 269 -3.12 20.04 -1.92
N VAL A 270 -3.34 18.73 -2.02
CA VAL A 270 -2.75 17.87 -3.06
C VAL A 270 -3.19 18.32 -4.45
N TRP A 271 -4.48 18.63 -4.64
CA TRP A 271 -4.99 19.12 -5.90
C TRP A 271 -4.39 20.49 -6.28
N THR A 272 -4.37 21.43 -5.34
CA THR A 272 -3.81 22.79 -5.56
C THR A 272 -2.31 22.72 -5.86
N TRP A 273 -1.57 21.86 -5.15
CA TRP A 273 -0.15 21.60 -5.45
C TRP A 273 0.01 21.08 -6.87
N TRP A 274 -0.76 20.09 -7.28
CA TRP A 274 -0.71 19.52 -8.63
C TRP A 274 -0.97 20.56 -9.71
N GLN A 275 -1.99 21.39 -9.53
CA GLN A 275 -2.34 22.48 -10.46
C GLN A 275 -1.28 23.58 -10.55
N SER A 276 -0.59 23.87 -9.43
CA SER A 276 0.45 24.90 -9.40
C SER A 276 1.80 24.43 -9.94
N ARG A 277 1.97 23.13 -10.14
CA ARG A 277 3.21 22.52 -10.62
C ARG A 277 3.47 22.90 -12.09
N GLN A 278 4.68 23.35 -12.38
CA GLN A 278 5.13 23.53 -13.76
C GLN A 278 5.69 22.21 -14.30
N ASP A 279 5.41 21.89 -15.56
CA ASP A 279 5.91 20.66 -16.21
C ASP A 279 7.44 20.59 -16.27
N SER A 280 8.12 21.72 -16.25
CA SER A 280 9.59 21.83 -16.20
C SER A 280 10.19 21.59 -14.82
N THR A 281 9.38 21.57 -13.75
CA THR A 281 9.87 21.32 -12.38
C THR A 281 10.30 19.85 -12.24
N PRO A 282 11.56 19.58 -11.85
CA PRO A 282 12.01 18.22 -11.56
C PRO A 282 11.09 17.55 -10.54
N TRP A 283 10.77 16.27 -10.75
CA TRP A 283 9.81 15.55 -9.90
C TRP A 283 10.22 15.48 -8.43
N GLU A 284 11.51 15.32 -8.17
CA GLU A 284 12.07 15.34 -6.82
C GLU A 284 11.84 16.69 -6.11
N THR A 285 12.02 17.80 -6.81
CA THR A 285 11.73 19.15 -6.29
C THR A 285 10.25 19.33 -5.99
N ALA A 286 9.38 18.83 -6.87
CA ALA A 286 7.93 18.90 -6.68
C ALA A 286 7.47 18.10 -5.44
N ILE A 287 8.08 16.94 -5.19
CA ILE A 287 7.80 16.15 -3.97
C ILE A 287 8.26 16.87 -2.70
N VAL A 288 9.44 17.50 -2.71
CA VAL A 288 9.91 18.32 -1.59
C VAL A 288 8.96 19.47 -1.31
N GLU A 289 8.47 20.15 -2.35
CA GLU A 289 7.47 21.22 -2.19
C GLU A 289 6.17 20.72 -1.57
N LEU A 290 5.66 19.56 -2.00
CA LEU A 290 4.48 18.95 -1.39
C LEU A 290 4.73 18.60 0.09
N THR A 291 5.90 18.05 0.40
CA THR A 291 6.30 17.75 1.79
C THR A 291 6.24 19.00 2.67
N ASP A 292 6.78 20.11 2.18
CA ASP A 292 6.77 21.38 2.94
C ASP A 292 5.37 21.96 3.11
N ARG A 293 4.49 21.79 2.12
CA ARG A 293 3.10 22.25 2.21
C ARG A 293 2.32 21.42 3.24
N LEU A 294 2.45 20.08 3.23
CA LEU A 294 1.80 19.18 4.19
C LEU A 294 2.24 19.50 5.63
N ARG A 295 3.54 19.62 5.87
CA ARG A 295 4.07 19.95 7.21
C ARG A 295 3.51 21.23 7.76
N ARG A 296 3.37 22.29 6.95
CA ARG A 296 2.79 23.58 7.40
C ARG A 296 1.32 23.47 7.75
N THR A 297 0.60 22.52 7.15
CA THR A 297 -0.80 22.26 7.46
C THR A 297 -0.92 21.54 8.80
N ASP A 298 -0.11 20.50 9.01
CA ASP A 298 -0.08 19.74 10.27
C ASP A 298 0.27 20.64 11.48
N GLU A 299 1.24 21.57 11.33
CA GLU A 299 1.62 22.53 12.38
C GLU A 299 0.48 23.51 12.73
N ARG A 300 -0.42 23.81 11.79
CA ARG A 300 -1.58 24.70 12.03
C ARG A 300 -2.75 23.99 12.70
N SER A 301 -2.91 22.71 12.49
CA SER A 301 -3.98 21.91 13.12
C SER A 301 -3.71 21.64 14.60
N ILE A 302 -2.48 21.82 15.08
CA ILE A 302 -2.06 21.63 16.49
C ILE A 302 -2.20 22.93 17.32
N GLN A 303 -2.40 24.08 16.69
CA GLN A 303 -2.58 25.38 17.34
C GLN A 303 -4.04 25.75 17.51
#